data_127397946918e49d8ec5768ce5d795ae
#
_entry.id   127397946918e49d8ec5768ce5d795ae
#
_cell.length_a   1.000
_cell.length_b   1.000
_cell.length_c   1.000
_cell.angle_alpha   90.00
_cell.angle_beta   90.00
_cell.angle_gamma   90.00
#
_symmetry.space_group_name_H-M   'P 1'
#
loop_
_entity.id
_entity.type
_entity.pdbx_description
1 polymer ?
#
loop_
_entity_poly.entity_id
_entity_poly.type
_entity_poly.pdbx_seq_one_letter_code
_entity_poly.pdbx_strand_id
1 'polypeptide(L)'
;MYNMHCHVGYIPNGKVIGLSKIARICDMVSKRLQLQERICSDIAEVIQKVCDTEDVIVVVEGEHSCMTARGIKARGAKTRTSAIRGLFDTDHELRNEFYQLIKD
;
A
#
# COMPACT_ATOMS: atom_id res chain seq x y z
N MET A 1 -15.90 -1.14 -11.27
CA MET A 1 -15.35 -1.96 -10.19
C MET A 1 -13.89 -1.61 -9.96
N TYR A 2 -13.50 -1.46 -8.72
CA TYR A 2 -12.16 -1.04 -8.33
C TYR A 2 -11.44 -2.20 -7.63
N ASN A 3 -10.36 -2.67 -8.23
CA ASN A 3 -9.51 -3.69 -7.62
C ASN A 3 -8.26 -3.02 -7.06
N MET A 4 -7.99 -3.31 -5.79
CA MET A 4 -6.88 -2.70 -5.10
C MET A 4 -6.02 -3.78 -4.45
N HIS A 5 -4.71 -3.67 -4.64
CA HIS A 5 -3.72 -4.55 -4.02
C HIS A 5 -2.82 -3.72 -3.12
N CYS A 6 -2.66 -4.15 -1.90
CA CYS A 6 -1.77 -3.51 -0.94
C CYS A 6 -0.54 -4.37 -0.72
N HIS A 7 0.62 -3.74 -0.78
CA HIS A 7 1.89 -4.37 -0.44
C HIS A 7 2.49 -3.60 0.73
N VAL A 8 2.82 -4.31 1.79
CA VAL A 8 3.35 -3.69 3.01
C VAL A 8 4.69 -4.31 3.35
N GLY A 9 5.67 -3.46 3.60
CA GLY A 9 6.97 -3.87 4.13
C GLY A 9 7.28 -3.06 5.37
N TYR A 10 7.88 -3.68 6.36
CA TYR A 10 8.36 -2.96 7.53
C TYR A 10 9.55 -3.67 8.15
N ILE A 11 10.38 -2.91 8.84
CA ILE A 11 11.50 -3.47 9.58
C ILE A 11 11.08 -3.55 11.04
N PRO A 12 10.99 -4.76 11.61
CA PRO A 12 10.55 -4.92 12.99
C PRO A 12 11.50 -4.24 13.98
N ASN A 13 10.91 -3.66 15.01
CA ASN A 13 11.66 -3.08 16.12
C ASN A 13 11.20 -3.77 17.41
N GLY A 14 11.57 -5.05 17.55
CA GLY A 14 11.18 -5.86 18.69
C GLY A 14 9.75 -6.39 18.68
N LYS A 15 8.91 -5.94 17.76
CA LYS A 15 7.52 -6.38 17.61
C LYS A 15 7.26 -6.83 16.19
N VAL A 16 6.54 -7.95 16.06
CA VAL A 16 6.11 -8.46 14.77
C VAL A 16 4.61 -8.73 14.89
N ILE A 17 3.85 -8.31 13.90
CA ILE A 17 2.42 -8.61 13.85
C ILE A 17 2.14 -9.67 12.79
N GLY A 18 1.09 -10.45 13.03
CA GLY A 18 0.70 -11.50 12.10
C GLY A 18 0.13 -10.95 10.79
N LEU A 19 0.25 -11.74 9.74
CA LEU A 19 -0.24 -11.38 8.41
C LEU A 19 -1.74 -11.06 8.41
N SER A 20 -2.52 -11.78 9.22
CA SER A 20 -3.96 -11.55 9.31
C SER A 20 -4.27 -10.15 9.86
N LYS A 21 -3.44 -9.65 10.77
CA LYS A 21 -3.63 -8.31 11.33
C LYS A 21 -3.30 -7.23 10.31
N ILE A 22 -2.25 -7.43 9.53
CA ILE A 22 -1.88 -6.51 8.44
C ILE A 22 -3.00 -6.47 7.41
N ALA A 23 -3.51 -7.62 7.00
CA ALA A 23 -4.62 -7.70 6.06
C ALA A 23 -5.85 -6.97 6.58
N ARG A 24 -6.14 -7.10 7.88
CA ARG A 24 -7.27 -6.43 8.51
C ARG A 24 -7.09 -4.91 8.50
N ILE A 25 -5.89 -4.43 8.76
CA ILE A 25 -5.58 -3.00 8.73
C ILE A 25 -5.81 -2.44 7.33
N CYS A 26 -5.28 -3.12 6.32
CA CYS A 26 -5.44 -2.71 4.93
C CYS A 26 -6.92 -2.68 4.52
N ASP A 27 -7.66 -3.72 4.90
CA ASP A 27 -9.08 -3.81 4.58
C ASP A 27 -9.88 -2.69 5.25
N MET A 28 -9.59 -2.44 6.52
CA MET A 28 -10.30 -1.43 7.30
C MET A 28 -10.08 -0.02 6.75
N VAL A 29 -8.84 0.31 6.40
CA VAL A 29 -8.50 1.61 5.84
C VAL A 29 -9.08 1.77 4.44
N SER A 30 -9.03 0.71 3.65
CA SER A 30 -9.48 0.74 2.25
C SER A 30 -10.99 0.92 2.09
N LYS A 31 -11.75 0.59 3.11
CA LYS A 31 -13.21 0.74 3.06
C LYS A 31 -13.68 2.18 3.15
N ARG A 32 -12.80 3.08 3.54
CA ARG A 32 -13.15 4.49 3.61
C ARG A 32 -13.11 5.09 2.21
N LEU A 33 -14.07 5.97 1.93
CA LEU A 33 -14.06 6.72 0.68
C LEU A 33 -13.01 7.82 0.78
N GLN A 34 -11.85 7.57 0.20
CA GLN A 34 -10.75 8.52 0.24
C GLN A 34 -9.80 8.29 -0.94
N LEU A 35 -8.91 9.23 -1.15
CA LEU A 35 -7.92 9.16 -2.20
C LEU A 35 -6.92 8.04 -1.90
N GLN A 36 -6.40 7.42 -2.97
CA GLN A 36 -5.45 6.32 -2.87
C GLN A 36 -4.19 6.72 -2.08
N GLU A 37 -3.71 7.95 -2.27
CA GLU A 37 -2.55 8.47 -1.53
C GLU A 37 -2.82 8.49 -0.03
N ARG A 38 -4.04 8.87 0.36
CA ARG A 38 -4.41 8.90 1.77
C ARG A 38 -4.51 7.49 2.36
N ILE A 39 -5.03 6.55 1.58
CA ILE A 39 -5.08 5.14 1.99
C ILE A 39 -3.66 4.64 2.30
N CYS A 40 -2.72 4.90 1.41
CA CYS A 40 -1.31 4.54 1.60
C CYS A 40 -0.73 5.14 2.88
N SER A 41 -0.90 6.45 3.07
CA SER A 41 -0.41 7.16 4.25
C SER A 41 -1.02 6.63 5.54
N ASP A 42 -2.32 6.38 5.52
CA ASP A 42 -3.03 5.90 6.71
C ASP A 42 -2.57 4.50 7.10
N ILE A 43 -2.39 3.61 6.12
CA ILE A 43 -1.87 2.26 6.37
C ILE A 43 -0.47 2.36 6.97
N ALA A 44 0.40 3.17 6.37
CA ALA A 44 1.77 3.34 6.87
C ALA A 44 1.77 3.84 8.31
N GLU A 45 0.94 4.83 8.61
CA GLU A 45 0.85 5.39 9.95
C GLU A 45 0.38 4.36 10.99
N VAL A 46 -0.64 3.56 10.64
CA VAL A 46 -1.13 2.51 11.54
C VAL A 46 -0.06 1.46 11.77
N ILE A 47 0.63 1.02 10.73
CA ILE A 47 1.71 0.04 10.84
C ILE A 47 2.84 0.58 11.72
N GLN A 48 3.23 1.84 11.53
CA GLN A 48 4.25 2.47 12.37
C GLN A 48 3.88 2.41 13.85
N LYS A 49 2.63 2.67 14.17
CA LYS A 49 2.16 2.67 15.56
C LYS A 49 2.05 1.27 16.13
N VAL A 50 1.44 0.36 15.38
CA VAL A 50 1.19 -1.00 15.86
C VAL A 50 2.48 -1.80 15.98
N CYS A 51 3.41 -1.63 15.05
CA CYS A 51 4.69 -2.36 15.05
C CYS A 51 5.81 -1.62 15.79
N ASP A 52 5.53 -0.41 16.25
CA ASP A 52 6.51 0.44 16.93
C ASP A 52 7.79 0.58 16.10
N THR A 53 7.64 0.89 14.84
CA THR A 53 8.74 1.10 13.92
C THR A 53 8.50 2.33 13.08
N GLU A 54 9.57 3.01 12.69
CA GLU A 54 9.49 4.11 11.74
C GLU A 54 9.66 3.63 10.30
N ASP A 55 10.17 2.42 10.11
CA ASP A 55 10.64 1.91 8.83
C ASP A 55 9.53 1.09 8.16
N VAL A 56 8.74 1.77 7.37
CA VAL A 56 7.56 1.20 6.70
C VAL A 56 7.51 1.65 5.25
N ILE A 57 7.15 0.75 4.38
CA ILE A 57 6.78 1.07 3.01
C ILE A 57 5.45 0.42 2.68
N VAL A 58 4.56 1.20 2.10
CA VAL A 58 3.26 0.73 1.64
C VAL A 58 3.12 1.10 0.18
N VAL A 59 2.76 0.13 -0.65
CA VAL A 59 2.47 0.35 -2.06
C VAL A 59 1.06 -0.13 -2.32
N VAL A 60 0.23 0.75 -2.84
CA VAL A 60 -1.15 0.43 -3.21
C VAL A 60 -1.26 0.51 -4.72
N GLU A 61 -1.67 -0.58 -5.32
CA GLU A 61 -1.94 -0.65 -6.75
C GLU A 61 -3.45 -0.74 -6.96
N GLY A 62 -3.96 0.14 -7.79
CA GLY A 62 -5.39 0.16 -8.10
C GLY A 62 -5.61 0.00 -9.58
N GLU A 63 -6.65 -0.73 -9.91
CA GLU A 63 -7.08 -0.91 -11.28
C GLU A 63 -8.54 -0.54 -11.40
N HIS A 64 -8.80 0.44 -12.26
CA HIS A 64 -10.16 0.87 -12.56
C HIS A 64 -10.61 0.28 -13.88
N SER A 65 -11.76 -0.35 -13.85
CA SER A 65 -12.47 -0.70 -15.08
C SER A 65 -13.61 0.29 -15.22
N CYS A 66 -13.48 1.22 -16.16
CA CYS A 66 -14.45 2.27 -16.35
C CYS A 66 -15.19 2.10 -17.68
N MET A 67 -16.50 2.33 -17.63
CA MET A 67 -17.29 2.55 -18.85
C MET A 67 -17.29 4.04 -19.12
N THR A 68 -16.96 4.42 -20.34
CA THR A 68 -17.10 5.82 -20.73
C THR A 68 -18.57 6.15 -20.92
N ALA A 69 -18.89 7.43 -20.99
CA ALA A 69 -20.26 7.89 -21.21
C ALA A 69 -20.88 7.34 -22.51
N ARG A 70 -20.06 6.87 -23.43
CA ARG A 70 -20.52 6.29 -24.69
C ARG A 70 -20.59 4.77 -24.67
N GLY A 71 -20.44 4.17 -23.49
CA GLY A 71 -20.49 2.73 -23.35
C GLY A 71 -19.23 2.00 -23.80
N ILE A 72 -18.19 2.71 -24.17
CA ILE A 72 -16.93 2.11 -24.54
C ILE A 72 -16.20 1.71 -23.26
N LYS A 73 -15.86 0.41 -23.17
CA LYS A 73 -15.13 -0.09 -22.03
C LYS A 73 -13.66 0.34 -22.15
N ALA A 74 -13.28 1.32 -21.37
CA ALA A 74 -11.88 1.70 -21.26
C ALA A 74 -11.16 0.65 -20.45
N ARG A 75 -10.00 0.18 -20.90
CA ARG A 75 -9.14 -0.63 -20.06
C ARG A 75 -8.74 0.23 -18.88
N GLY A 76 -8.89 -0.34 -17.71
CA GLY A 76 -8.63 0.37 -16.50
C GLY A 76 -7.21 0.89 -16.43
N ALA A 77 -7.07 2.15 -16.07
CA ALA A 77 -5.78 2.69 -15.76
C ALA A 77 -5.29 2.04 -14.48
N LYS A 78 -4.07 1.54 -14.50
CA LYS A 78 -3.40 1.09 -13.30
C LYS A 78 -2.75 2.28 -12.63
N THR A 79 -3.04 2.45 -11.36
CA THR A 79 -2.40 3.48 -10.55
C THR A 79 -1.55 2.81 -9.49
N ARG A 80 -0.41 3.38 -9.20
CA ARG A 80 0.48 2.90 -8.16
C ARG A 80 0.85 4.06 -7.27
N THR A 81 0.58 3.92 -5.98
CA THR A 81 0.83 4.94 -4.99
C THR A 81 1.65 4.33 -3.87
N SER A 82 2.54 5.11 -3.28
CA SER A 82 3.38 4.63 -2.20
C SER A 82 3.44 5.60 -1.05
N ALA A 83 3.66 5.05 0.15
CA ALA A 83 4.02 5.80 1.33
C ALA A 83 5.30 5.18 1.86
N ILE A 84 6.35 5.95 1.94
CA ILE A 84 7.69 5.47 2.25
C ILE A 84 8.18 6.21 3.49
N ARG A 85 8.59 5.45 4.50
CA ARG A 85 8.99 6.00 5.81
C ARG A 85 10.28 5.38 6.30
N GLY A 86 11.05 6.20 7.03
CA GLY A 86 12.26 5.73 7.71
C GLY A 86 13.32 5.24 6.75
N LEU A 87 13.89 4.07 7.05
CA LEU A 87 14.97 3.49 6.24
C LEU A 87 14.56 3.20 4.79
N PHE A 88 13.30 2.91 4.54
CA PHE A 88 12.85 2.70 3.16
C PHE A 88 12.97 3.97 2.33
N ASP A 89 12.91 5.13 2.97
CA ASP A 89 13.10 6.41 2.29
C ASP A 89 14.57 6.73 2.03
N THR A 90 15.43 6.45 3.01
CA THR A 90 16.85 6.83 2.96
C THR A 90 17.74 5.76 2.33
N ASP A 91 17.38 4.50 2.44
CA ASP A 91 18.17 3.38 1.91
C ASP A 91 17.57 2.90 0.60
N HIS A 92 18.18 3.32 -0.50
CA HIS A 92 17.67 2.99 -1.84
C HIS A 92 17.78 1.50 -2.16
N GLU A 93 18.78 0.80 -1.65
CA GLU A 93 18.93 -0.63 -1.87
C GLU A 93 17.80 -1.41 -1.19
N LEU A 94 17.50 -1.04 0.04
CA LEU A 94 16.40 -1.66 0.78
C LEU A 94 15.07 -1.45 0.07
N ARG A 95 14.81 -0.23 -0.39
CA ARG A 95 13.59 0.09 -1.13
C ARG A 95 13.51 -0.67 -2.43
N ASN A 96 14.60 -0.76 -3.17
CA ASN A 96 14.64 -1.52 -4.42
C ASN A 96 14.42 -3.00 -4.21
N GLU A 97 14.95 -3.55 -3.13
CA GLU A 97 14.72 -4.94 -2.75
C GLU A 97 13.23 -5.20 -2.53
N PHE A 98 12.54 -4.30 -1.85
CA PHE A 98 11.11 -4.40 -1.66
C PHE A 98 10.36 -4.38 -3.01
N TYR A 99 10.73 -3.46 -3.90
CA TYR A 99 10.10 -3.39 -5.22
C TYR A 99 10.32 -4.66 -6.03
N GLN A 100 11.49 -5.28 -5.91
CA GLN A 100 11.73 -6.55 -6.58
C GLN A 100 10.85 -7.68 -6.04
N LEU A 101 10.60 -7.68 -4.73
CA LEU A 101 9.76 -8.69 -4.09
C LEU A 101 8.30 -8.61 -4.54
N ILE A 102 7.81 -7.42 -4.83
CA ILE A 102 6.40 -7.23 -5.23
C ILE A 102 6.22 -7.20 -6.75
N LYS A 103 7.30 -7.32 -7.49
CA LYS A 103 7.25 -7.32 -8.96
C LYS A 103 6.65 -8.63 -9.45
N ASP A 104 5.72 -8.51 -10.38
CA ASP A 104 5.10 -9.67 -11.04
C ASP A 104 6.03 -10.31 -12.08
#